data_5860ca8cd3864f58437a647cee871bfb
#
_entry.id   5860ca8cd3864f58437a647cee871bfb
#
_cell.length_a   1.000
_cell.length_b   1.000
_cell.length_c   1.000
_cell.angle_alpha   90.00
_cell.angle_beta   90.00
_cell.angle_gamma   90.00
#
_symmetry.space_group_name_H-M   'P 1'
#
loop_
_entity.id
_entity.type
_entity.pdbx_description
1 polymer ?
#
loop_
_entity_poly.entity_id
_entity_poly.type
_entity_poly.pdbx_seq_one_letter_code
_entity_poly.pdbx_strand_id
1 'polypeptide(L)'
;VTGPLLPGDPERLGSVRLLGRLGAGGMGTVYLGRTPGGRAVAVKTVHEHLAADPHFRERFRREAAAARAVTGAHTAAVLDADPESSRPWLATAYLPGVTLRHAVAATGPLEPSAVRSLGAALAEALEAVHRAGLVHRDLKPSNVLVTADGPRVIDFGIARAISDHGLTGAGDVIGTPGFIAPEQITGAIVAGAAVTRGAVTGAADVFALGAVLVFAATGGSPFGSATPAVLLYRAVHEDPDLSGVPDEVREVVTACLEKDPGLRPTVDQVLRATADPHPALWWRTEPLRSLVLGEAAGQRVEQAAEEPAATPGPQAAPRTAPAPGPP
;
A
#
# COMPACT_ATOMS: atom_id res chain seq x y z
N VAL A 1 11.37 0.79 -8.96
CA VAL A 1 12.83 0.50 -9.05
C VAL A 1 13.31 0.06 -7.69
N THR A 2 13.96 -1.10 -7.64
CA THR A 2 14.55 -1.67 -6.41
C THR A 2 15.94 -1.04 -6.21
N GLY A 3 16.17 -0.40 -5.05
CA GLY A 3 17.51 0.07 -4.67
C GLY A 3 18.32 -1.03 -3.97
N PRO A 4 19.66 -0.96 -3.96
CA PRO A 4 20.49 -1.92 -3.24
C PRO A 4 20.24 -1.83 -1.72
N LEU A 5 20.59 -2.89 -1.00
CA LEU A 5 20.69 -2.85 0.45
C LEU A 5 21.79 -1.87 0.86
N LEU A 6 21.53 -1.08 1.91
CA LEU A 6 22.51 -0.14 2.46
C LEU A 6 23.29 -0.78 3.63
N PRO A 7 24.48 -0.25 3.98
CA PRO A 7 25.16 -0.66 5.20
C PRO A 7 24.25 -0.50 6.42
N GLY A 8 24.11 -1.57 7.21
CA GLY A 8 23.19 -1.62 8.36
C GLY A 8 21.80 -2.19 8.07
N ASP A 9 21.46 -2.46 6.80
CA ASP A 9 20.27 -3.25 6.48
C ASP A 9 20.48 -4.72 6.89
N PRO A 10 19.41 -5.39 7.38
CA PRO A 10 19.49 -6.80 7.65
C PRO A 10 19.57 -7.60 6.34
N GLU A 11 20.36 -8.66 6.33
CA GLU A 11 20.39 -9.60 5.18
C GLU A 11 19.15 -10.51 5.20
N ARG A 12 18.58 -10.75 6.38
CA ARG A 12 17.41 -11.62 6.58
C ARG A 12 16.47 -11.07 7.64
N LEU A 13 15.18 -11.37 7.47
CA LEU A 13 14.13 -11.15 8.48
C LEU A 13 13.34 -12.47 8.61
N GLY A 14 13.43 -13.12 9.75
CA GLY A 14 12.95 -14.48 9.91
C GLY A 14 13.58 -15.42 8.87
N SER A 15 12.74 -16.13 8.12
CA SER A 15 13.17 -17.02 7.04
C SER A 15 13.43 -16.29 5.69
N VAL A 16 13.00 -15.02 5.55
CA VAL A 16 13.07 -14.26 4.31
C VAL A 16 14.47 -13.69 4.11
N ARG A 17 15.10 -13.94 2.96
CA ARG A 17 16.33 -13.27 2.51
C ARG A 17 15.95 -11.94 1.84
N LEU A 18 16.57 -10.84 2.26
CA LEU A 18 16.36 -9.53 1.67
C LEU A 18 17.27 -9.35 0.45
N LEU A 19 16.74 -8.73 -0.59
CA LEU A 19 17.40 -8.54 -1.87
C LEU A 19 17.71 -7.06 -2.14
N GLY A 20 16.81 -6.15 -1.78
CA GLY A 20 16.98 -4.73 -2.03
C GLY A 20 15.89 -3.92 -1.33
N ARG A 21 15.95 -2.60 -1.45
CA ARG A 21 14.97 -1.66 -0.90
C ARG A 21 13.93 -1.30 -1.94
N LEU A 22 12.65 -1.45 -1.60
CA LEU A 22 11.51 -0.96 -2.38
C LEU A 22 11.14 0.47 -2.00
N GLY A 23 11.46 0.90 -0.77
CA GLY A 23 11.18 2.24 -0.28
C GLY A 23 11.53 2.41 1.19
N ALA A 24 11.57 3.67 1.63
CA ALA A 24 11.74 4.05 3.02
C ALA A 24 10.81 5.22 3.35
N GLY A 25 10.33 5.29 4.59
CA GLY A 25 9.45 6.34 5.07
C GLY A 25 9.52 6.51 6.58
N GLY A 26 8.71 7.42 7.13
CA GLY A 26 8.71 7.77 8.56
C GLY A 26 8.41 6.62 9.53
N MET A 27 7.88 5.50 9.05
CA MET A 27 7.53 4.35 9.89
C MET A 27 8.51 3.19 9.76
N GLY A 28 9.33 3.16 8.71
CA GLY A 28 10.26 2.07 8.47
C GLY A 28 10.68 1.94 7.02
N THR A 29 11.31 0.83 6.71
CA THR A 29 11.81 0.50 5.38
C THR A 29 11.04 -0.69 4.81
N VAL A 30 10.77 -0.65 3.51
CA VAL A 30 10.18 -1.76 2.76
C VAL A 30 11.27 -2.39 1.90
N TYR A 31 11.45 -3.69 2.03
CA TYR A 31 12.42 -4.47 1.30
C TYR A 31 11.75 -5.43 0.31
N LEU A 32 12.39 -5.66 -0.82
CA LEU A 32 12.15 -6.85 -1.62
C LEU A 32 12.87 -8.01 -0.92
N GLY A 33 12.19 -9.12 -0.76
CA GLY A 33 12.75 -10.32 -0.18
C GLY A 33 12.31 -11.58 -0.92
N ARG A 34 12.94 -12.71 -0.57
CA ARG A 34 12.62 -14.03 -1.11
C ARG A 34 12.48 -15.04 0.03
N THR A 35 11.38 -15.77 0.03
CA THR A 35 11.17 -16.88 0.96
C THR A 35 12.08 -18.07 0.61
N PRO A 36 12.28 -19.06 1.51
CA PRO A 36 13.04 -20.28 1.21
C PRO A 36 12.49 -21.04 -0.02
N GLY A 37 11.15 -20.98 -0.26
CA GLY A 37 10.52 -21.59 -1.42
C GLY A 37 10.61 -20.73 -2.70
N GLY A 38 11.44 -19.67 -2.74
CA GLY A 38 11.68 -18.85 -3.92
C GLY A 38 10.63 -17.77 -4.19
N ARG A 39 9.57 -17.63 -3.36
CA ARG A 39 8.51 -16.63 -3.57
C ARG A 39 9.02 -15.23 -3.25
N ALA A 40 8.79 -14.27 -4.15
CA ALA A 40 9.05 -12.86 -3.91
C ALA A 40 8.04 -12.27 -2.91
N VAL A 41 8.53 -11.46 -1.97
CA VAL A 41 7.74 -10.82 -0.92
C VAL A 41 8.19 -9.37 -0.73
N ALA A 42 7.28 -8.50 -0.34
CA ALA A 42 7.58 -7.17 0.17
C ALA A 42 7.59 -7.23 1.70
N VAL A 43 8.71 -6.88 2.32
CA VAL A 43 8.88 -6.95 3.79
C VAL A 43 9.01 -5.54 4.34
N LYS A 44 8.01 -5.12 5.10
CA LYS A 44 7.99 -3.82 5.79
C LYS A 44 8.50 -4.00 7.21
N THR A 45 9.59 -3.30 7.56
CA THR A 45 10.11 -3.22 8.92
C THR A 45 9.63 -1.95 9.61
N VAL A 46 9.66 -1.98 10.92
CA VAL A 46 9.37 -0.81 11.76
C VAL A 46 10.67 -0.22 12.29
N HIS A 47 10.73 1.12 12.40
CA HIS A 47 11.88 1.80 13.01
C HIS A 47 12.02 1.42 14.50
N GLU A 48 13.27 1.34 14.98
CA GLU A 48 13.61 0.89 16.32
C GLU A 48 12.97 1.76 17.43
N HIS A 49 12.91 3.07 17.24
CA HIS A 49 12.30 3.97 18.22
C HIS A 49 10.79 3.71 18.40
N LEU A 50 10.07 3.28 17.34
CA LEU A 50 8.66 2.87 17.42
C LEU A 50 8.55 1.48 18.05
N ALA A 51 9.45 0.58 17.71
CA ALA A 51 9.49 -0.77 18.26
C ALA A 51 9.82 -0.82 19.76
N ALA A 52 10.41 0.25 20.32
CA ALA A 52 10.69 0.36 21.74
C ALA A 52 9.44 0.63 22.61
N ASP A 53 8.33 1.12 22.00
CA ASP A 53 7.08 1.36 22.71
C ASP A 53 6.26 0.05 22.87
N PRO A 54 5.98 -0.44 24.11
CA PRO A 54 5.18 -1.64 24.33
C PRO A 54 3.74 -1.52 23.79
N HIS A 55 3.13 -0.33 23.86
CA HIS A 55 1.79 -0.11 23.32
C HIS A 55 1.76 -0.20 21.81
N PHE A 56 2.85 0.23 21.17
CA PHE A 56 3.03 0.03 19.74
C PHE A 56 3.06 -1.46 19.40
N ARG A 57 3.93 -2.25 20.06
CA ARG A 57 4.06 -3.70 19.78
C ARG A 57 2.75 -4.43 19.93
N GLU A 58 1.98 -4.13 20.97
CA GLU A 58 0.68 -4.75 21.20
C GLU A 58 -0.30 -4.43 20.05
N ARG A 59 -0.37 -3.16 19.61
CA ARG A 59 -1.20 -2.78 18.46
C ARG A 59 -0.72 -3.42 17.18
N PHE A 60 0.59 -3.38 16.90
CA PHE A 60 1.18 -4.00 15.72
C PHE A 60 0.87 -5.51 15.65
N ARG A 61 0.97 -6.21 16.79
CA ARG A 61 0.60 -7.63 16.90
C ARG A 61 -0.87 -7.86 16.52
N ARG A 62 -1.78 -7.09 17.10
CA ARG A 62 -3.23 -7.21 16.83
C ARG A 62 -3.56 -6.92 15.37
N GLU A 63 -3.02 -5.84 14.83
CA GLU A 63 -3.28 -5.44 13.45
C GLU A 63 -2.62 -6.41 12.45
N ALA A 64 -1.42 -6.91 12.70
CA ALA A 64 -0.78 -7.93 11.88
C ALA A 64 -1.58 -9.24 11.87
N ALA A 65 -2.14 -9.64 13.03
CA ALA A 65 -3.01 -10.82 13.12
C ALA A 65 -4.30 -10.62 12.30
N ALA A 66 -4.95 -9.44 12.40
CA ALA A 66 -6.16 -9.13 11.64
C ALA A 66 -5.86 -9.03 10.13
N ALA A 67 -4.71 -8.46 9.74
CA ALA A 67 -4.32 -8.32 8.34
C ALA A 67 -4.10 -9.67 7.63
N ARG A 68 -3.72 -10.72 8.36
CA ARG A 68 -3.67 -12.08 7.79
C ARG A 68 -5.03 -12.61 7.36
N ALA A 69 -6.12 -12.10 7.94
CA ALA A 69 -7.49 -12.47 7.57
C ALA A 69 -8.02 -11.66 6.38
N VAL A 70 -7.31 -10.60 5.94
CA VAL A 70 -7.71 -9.83 4.76
C VAL A 70 -7.50 -10.68 3.51
N THR A 71 -8.60 -11.08 2.90
CA THR A 71 -8.61 -11.81 1.63
C THR A 71 -9.46 -11.03 0.63
N GLY A 72 -8.88 -10.64 -0.49
CA GLY A 72 -9.60 -9.89 -1.52
C GLY A 72 -8.82 -9.81 -2.83
N ALA A 73 -9.56 -9.75 -3.93
CA ALA A 73 -8.99 -9.66 -5.27
C ALA A 73 -8.15 -8.39 -5.45
N HIS A 74 -8.47 -7.33 -4.73
CA HIS A 74 -7.84 -6.00 -4.85
C HIS A 74 -6.95 -5.64 -3.66
N THR A 75 -6.45 -6.61 -2.90
CA THR A 75 -5.53 -6.41 -1.77
C THR A 75 -4.24 -7.22 -1.92
N ALA A 76 -3.15 -6.76 -1.31
CA ALA A 76 -1.92 -7.55 -1.18
C ALA A 76 -2.05 -8.48 0.04
N ALA A 77 -1.99 -9.78 -0.17
CA ALA A 77 -2.10 -10.75 0.91
C ALA A 77 -0.91 -10.69 1.86
N VAL A 78 -1.18 -10.67 3.17
CA VAL A 78 -0.17 -10.83 4.21
C VAL A 78 0.23 -12.30 4.29
N LEU A 79 1.52 -12.57 4.18
CA LEU A 79 2.09 -13.92 4.14
C LEU A 79 2.70 -14.32 5.47
N ASP A 80 3.38 -13.37 6.12
CA ASP A 80 4.04 -13.61 7.40
C ASP A 80 4.25 -12.31 8.18
N ALA A 81 4.47 -12.41 9.49
CA ALA A 81 4.80 -11.28 10.35
C ALA A 81 5.48 -11.77 11.62
N ASP A 82 6.41 -10.98 12.14
CA ASP A 82 7.01 -11.19 13.44
C ASP A 82 6.98 -9.89 14.26
N PRO A 83 5.92 -9.69 15.05
CA PRO A 83 5.78 -8.52 15.92
C PRO A 83 6.69 -8.57 17.16
N GLU A 84 7.21 -9.74 17.51
CA GLU A 84 8.04 -9.93 18.71
C GLU A 84 9.54 -9.76 18.42
N SER A 85 9.94 -9.78 17.17
CA SER A 85 11.32 -9.54 16.74
C SER A 85 11.87 -8.23 17.33
N SER A 86 13.18 -8.14 17.52
CA SER A 86 13.86 -6.88 17.88
C SER A 86 13.55 -5.76 16.88
N ARG A 87 13.37 -6.12 15.61
CA ARG A 87 12.89 -5.25 14.53
C ARG A 87 11.60 -5.84 13.98
N PRO A 88 10.42 -5.44 14.49
CA PRO A 88 9.13 -5.96 14.02
C PRO A 88 8.95 -5.79 12.53
N TRP A 89 8.40 -6.79 11.87
CA TRP A 89 8.20 -6.80 10.42
C TRP A 89 6.92 -7.51 9.99
N LEU A 90 6.46 -7.16 8.79
CA LEU A 90 5.34 -7.76 8.10
C LEU A 90 5.76 -8.05 6.65
N ALA A 91 5.47 -9.25 6.16
CA ALA A 91 5.70 -9.67 4.79
C ALA A 91 4.37 -9.83 4.05
N THR A 92 4.25 -9.18 2.89
CA THR A 92 3.13 -9.32 1.96
C THR A 92 3.58 -9.94 0.65
N ALA A 93 2.63 -10.44 -0.13
CA ALA A 93 2.91 -10.84 -1.50
C ALA A 93 3.51 -9.66 -2.26
N TYR A 94 4.66 -9.87 -2.91
CA TYR A 94 5.20 -8.89 -3.84
C TYR A 94 4.38 -8.88 -5.12
N LEU A 95 3.91 -7.70 -5.50
CA LEU A 95 3.04 -7.49 -6.66
C LEU A 95 3.80 -6.63 -7.69
N PRO A 96 4.24 -7.23 -8.81
CA PRO A 96 4.86 -6.46 -9.89
C PRO A 96 3.85 -5.48 -10.50
N GLY A 97 4.23 -4.21 -10.61
CA GLY A 97 3.37 -3.16 -11.14
C GLY A 97 3.89 -1.76 -10.84
N VAL A 98 3.12 -0.77 -11.19
CA VAL A 98 3.41 0.65 -10.96
C VAL A 98 2.40 1.24 -9.99
N THR A 99 2.79 2.25 -9.21
CA THR A 99 1.83 2.97 -8.37
C THR A 99 0.86 3.77 -9.23
N LEU A 100 -0.37 3.98 -8.77
CA LEU A 100 -1.33 4.86 -9.45
C LEU A 100 -0.77 6.27 -9.62
N ARG A 101 0.03 6.75 -8.66
CA ARG A 101 0.76 8.02 -8.79
C ARG A 101 1.67 8.03 -10.02
N HIS A 102 2.46 6.98 -10.21
CA HIS A 102 3.36 6.86 -11.35
C HIS A 102 2.58 6.70 -12.65
N ALA A 103 1.54 5.86 -12.65
CA ALA A 103 0.69 5.64 -13.81
C ALA A 103 0.11 6.97 -14.33
N VAL A 104 -0.56 7.74 -13.45
CA VAL A 104 -1.16 9.03 -13.83
C VAL A 104 -0.10 10.05 -14.23
N ALA A 105 1.07 10.08 -13.56
CA ALA A 105 2.16 11.00 -13.96
C ALA A 105 2.73 10.67 -15.34
N ALA A 106 2.78 9.39 -15.72
CA ALA A 106 3.36 8.95 -16.99
C ALA A 106 2.36 8.97 -18.16
N THR A 107 1.07 8.71 -17.89
CA THR A 107 0.05 8.53 -18.95
C THR A 107 -1.04 9.61 -18.96
N GLY A 108 -1.04 10.50 -17.98
CA GLY A 108 -2.12 11.48 -17.76
C GLY A 108 -3.25 10.93 -16.89
N PRO A 109 -4.27 11.76 -16.63
CA PRO A 109 -5.50 11.39 -15.94
C PRO A 109 -6.21 10.20 -16.60
N LEU A 110 -6.93 9.42 -15.80
CA LEU A 110 -7.69 8.28 -16.28
C LEU A 110 -9.01 8.71 -16.94
N GLU A 111 -9.42 7.97 -17.95
CA GLU A 111 -10.73 8.13 -18.59
C GLU A 111 -11.90 7.88 -17.61
N PRO A 112 -13.08 8.47 -17.82
CA PRO A 112 -14.23 8.34 -16.90
C PRO A 112 -14.59 6.92 -16.50
N SER A 113 -14.65 5.99 -17.46
CA SER A 113 -14.94 4.56 -17.22
C SER A 113 -13.85 3.89 -16.38
N ALA A 114 -12.58 4.31 -16.54
CA ALA A 114 -11.46 3.82 -15.76
C ALA A 114 -11.51 4.32 -14.31
N VAL A 115 -11.88 5.60 -14.09
CA VAL A 115 -12.07 6.18 -12.75
C VAL A 115 -13.21 5.45 -12.03
N ARG A 116 -14.32 5.17 -12.69
CA ARG A 116 -15.44 4.41 -12.16
C ARG A 116 -15.01 2.98 -11.76
N SER A 117 -14.34 2.28 -12.67
CA SER A 117 -13.82 0.92 -12.42
C SER A 117 -12.80 0.88 -11.28
N LEU A 118 -11.93 1.90 -11.18
CA LEU A 118 -11.00 2.06 -10.05
C LEU A 118 -11.77 2.25 -8.74
N GLY A 119 -12.83 3.06 -8.73
CA GLY A 119 -13.68 3.28 -7.56
C GLY A 119 -14.28 1.99 -7.02
N ALA A 120 -14.83 1.14 -7.90
CA ALA A 120 -15.36 -0.17 -7.53
C ALA A 120 -14.27 -1.08 -6.92
N ALA A 121 -13.11 -1.17 -7.58
CA ALA A 121 -12.00 -2.00 -7.11
C ALA A 121 -11.44 -1.55 -5.74
N LEU A 122 -11.33 -0.24 -5.51
CA LEU A 122 -10.89 0.30 -4.23
C LEU A 122 -11.94 0.10 -3.13
N ALA A 123 -13.23 0.26 -3.45
CA ALA A 123 -14.29 -0.02 -2.51
C ALA A 123 -14.30 -1.49 -2.10
N GLU A 124 -14.15 -2.43 -3.05
CA GLU A 124 -14.05 -3.87 -2.77
C GLU A 124 -12.83 -4.20 -1.90
N ALA A 125 -11.67 -3.56 -2.16
CA ALA A 125 -10.49 -3.69 -1.33
C ALA A 125 -10.73 -3.22 0.11
N LEU A 126 -11.33 -2.05 0.28
CA LEU A 126 -11.63 -1.48 1.61
C LEU A 126 -12.68 -2.31 2.34
N GLU A 127 -13.67 -2.85 1.64
CA GLU A 127 -14.66 -3.76 2.24
C GLU A 127 -13.99 -4.99 2.85
N ALA A 128 -13.02 -5.59 2.14
CA ALA A 128 -12.25 -6.72 2.65
C ALA A 128 -11.43 -6.34 3.91
N VAL A 129 -10.82 -5.16 3.92
CA VAL A 129 -10.07 -4.62 5.06
C VAL A 129 -10.98 -4.38 6.26
N HIS A 130 -12.12 -3.69 6.06
CA HIS A 130 -13.08 -3.37 7.12
C HIS A 130 -13.75 -4.62 7.70
N ARG A 131 -14.03 -5.63 6.88
CA ARG A 131 -14.57 -6.93 7.32
C ARG A 131 -13.60 -7.67 8.24
N ALA A 132 -12.29 -7.48 8.08
CA ALA A 132 -11.27 -8.01 8.98
C ALA A 132 -11.12 -7.18 10.28
N GLY A 133 -11.93 -6.15 10.49
CA GLY A 133 -11.86 -5.26 11.66
C GLY A 133 -10.73 -4.24 11.59
N LEU A 134 -10.17 -4.01 10.40
CA LEU A 134 -9.09 -3.04 10.17
C LEU A 134 -9.61 -1.77 9.49
N VAL A 135 -8.87 -0.68 9.67
CA VAL A 135 -8.99 0.56 8.92
C VAL A 135 -7.67 0.81 8.21
N HIS A 136 -7.68 1.15 6.93
CA HIS A 136 -6.45 1.34 6.13
C HIS A 136 -5.65 2.56 6.57
N ARG A 137 -6.30 3.67 6.85
CA ARG A 137 -5.76 4.95 7.41
C ARG A 137 -4.73 5.68 6.54
N ASP A 138 -4.23 5.10 5.45
CA ASP A 138 -3.22 5.68 4.56
C ASP A 138 -3.50 5.39 3.09
N LEU A 139 -4.77 5.34 2.68
CA LEU A 139 -5.09 5.20 1.27
C LEU A 139 -4.68 6.45 0.52
N LYS A 140 -3.87 6.28 -0.53
CA LYS A 140 -3.32 7.35 -1.38
C LYS A 140 -2.82 6.76 -2.69
N PRO A 141 -2.57 7.56 -3.73
CA PRO A 141 -2.15 7.05 -5.04
C PRO A 141 -0.85 6.24 -5.04
N SER A 142 0.06 6.45 -4.08
CA SER A 142 1.28 5.63 -3.94
C SER A 142 1.04 4.28 -3.27
N ASN A 143 -0.11 4.09 -2.61
CA ASN A 143 -0.50 2.84 -1.96
C ASN A 143 -1.54 2.05 -2.79
N VAL A 144 -1.77 2.46 -4.02
CA VAL A 144 -2.54 1.73 -5.03
C VAL A 144 -1.57 1.31 -6.13
N LEU A 145 -1.34 0.00 -6.29
CA LEU A 145 -0.58 -0.56 -7.39
C LEU A 145 -1.49 -0.88 -8.56
N VAL A 146 -1.08 -0.53 -9.75
CA VAL A 146 -1.65 -0.97 -11.02
C VAL A 146 -0.81 -2.14 -11.51
N THR A 147 -1.39 -3.33 -11.51
CA THR A 147 -0.74 -4.60 -11.91
C THR A 147 -1.35 -5.11 -13.22
N ALA A 148 -0.77 -6.16 -13.79
CA ALA A 148 -1.33 -6.84 -14.97
C ALA A 148 -2.73 -7.42 -14.71
N ASP A 149 -3.07 -7.70 -13.43
CA ASP A 149 -4.36 -8.26 -13.01
C ASP A 149 -5.33 -7.20 -12.46
N GLY A 150 -4.96 -5.93 -12.51
CA GLY A 150 -5.78 -4.80 -12.04
C GLY A 150 -5.21 -4.05 -10.83
N PRO A 151 -5.97 -3.07 -10.31
CA PRO A 151 -5.55 -2.28 -9.18
C PRO A 151 -5.52 -3.11 -7.88
N ARG A 152 -4.51 -2.85 -7.04
CA ARG A 152 -4.29 -3.51 -5.75
C ARG A 152 -3.95 -2.48 -4.69
N VAL A 153 -4.65 -2.53 -3.57
CA VAL A 153 -4.32 -1.73 -2.38
C VAL A 153 -3.21 -2.43 -1.60
N ILE A 154 -2.20 -1.67 -1.26
CA ILE A 154 -1.04 -2.13 -0.49
C ILE A 154 -0.88 -1.30 0.79
N ASP A 155 -0.05 -1.77 1.71
CA ASP A 155 0.36 -1.05 2.91
C ASP A 155 -0.82 -0.63 3.81
N PHE A 156 -1.62 -1.62 4.26
CA PHE A 156 -2.58 -1.37 5.34
C PHE A 156 -1.86 -0.69 6.49
N GLY A 157 -2.45 0.39 7.01
CA GLY A 157 -1.83 1.30 7.98
C GLY A 157 -1.47 0.70 9.35
N ILE A 158 -1.05 -0.59 9.39
CA ILE A 158 -0.71 -1.37 10.59
C ILE A 158 0.28 -0.62 11.50
N ALA A 159 1.15 0.20 10.93
CA ALA A 159 2.09 1.00 11.70
C ALA A 159 1.53 2.39 12.09
N ARG A 160 0.40 2.85 11.53
CA ARG A 160 -0.15 4.20 11.76
C ARG A 160 -1.04 4.35 12.99
N ALA A 161 -1.50 3.26 13.56
CA ALA A 161 -2.18 3.27 14.85
C ALA A 161 -1.37 3.95 15.98
N ILE A 162 -0.11 4.31 15.70
CA ILE A 162 0.84 4.90 16.64
C ILE A 162 0.71 6.41 16.77
N SER A 163 0.34 7.09 15.70
CA SER A 163 0.21 8.55 15.68
C SER A 163 -0.93 9.06 16.54
N ASP A 164 -1.60 8.16 17.23
CA ASP A 164 -2.60 8.50 18.25
C ASP A 164 -2.04 9.28 19.45
N HIS A 165 -0.73 9.50 19.56
CA HIS A 165 -0.11 10.23 20.67
C HIS A 165 0.41 11.63 20.30
N GLY A 166 -0.13 12.27 19.26
CA GLY A 166 0.18 13.63 18.89
C GLY A 166 1.30 13.75 17.86
N LEU A 167 1.33 14.89 17.20
CA LEU A 167 2.42 15.37 16.37
C LEU A 167 3.71 15.37 17.21
N THR A 168 4.50 14.31 17.13
CA THR A 168 5.77 14.22 17.84
C THR A 168 6.85 14.91 17.01
N GLY A 169 7.20 16.12 17.42
CA GLY A 169 8.30 16.88 16.85
C GLY A 169 7.87 17.87 15.76
N ALA A 170 8.40 19.07 15.85
CA ALA A 170 8.17 20.14 14.89
C ALA A 170 8.63 19.71 13.49
N GLY A 171 7.68 19.32 12.63
CA GLY A 171 7.95 19.10 11.20
C GLY A 171 7.43 17.81 10.58
N ASP A 172 7.15 16.75 11.32
CA ASP A 172 6.71 15.46 10.74
C ASP A 172 5.19 15.39 10.62
N VAL A 173 4.66 15.85 9.49
CA VAL A 173 3.27 15.58 9.11
C VAL A 173 3.15 14.11 8.73
N ILE A 174 2.54 13.31 9.61
CA ILE A 174 2.29 11.90 9.37
C ILE A 174 1.18 11.74 8.34
N GLY A 175 1.54 11.41 7.11
CA GLY A 175 0.63 11.20 5.98
C GLY A 175 1.01 12.03 4.76
N THR A 176 0.35 11.72 3.64
CA THR A 176 0.43 12.56 2.44
C THR A 176 -0.68 13.58 2.52
N PRO A 177 -0.38 14.87 2.80
CA PRO A 177 -1.38 15.93 2.83
C PRO A 177 -2.24 15.90 1.56
N GLY A 178 -3.55 16.13 1.72
CA GLY A 178 -4.51 16.08 0.62
C GLY A 178 -5.27 14.75 0.45
N PHE A 179 -4.89 13.70 1.22
CA PHE A 179 -5.60 12.42 1.26
C PHE A 179 -6.02 12.04 2.71
N ILE A 180 -5.70 12.88 3.68
CA ILE A 180 -6.00 12.66 5.10
C ILE A 180 -7.39 13.20 5.40
N ALA A 181 -8.22 12.41 6.05
CA ALA A 181 -9.57 12.83 6.43
C ALA A 181 -9.54 13.90 7.55
N PRO A 182 -10.50 14.85 7.58
CA PRO A 182 -10.57 15.94 8.55
C PRO A 182 -10.47 15.47 10.00
N GLU A 183 -11.15 14.41 10.38
CA GLU A 183 -11.15 13.85 11.74
C GLU A 183 -9.79 13.26 12.15
N GLN A 184 -8.99 12.79 11.20
CA GLN A 184 -7.61 12.34 11.49
C GLN A 184 -6.71 13.53 11.82
N ILE A 185 -6.96 14.69 11.21
CA ILE A 185 -6.21 15.93 11.44
C ILE A 185 -6.63 16.55 12.78
N THR A 186 -7.94 16.76 12.97
CA THR A 186 -8.48 17.39 14.18
C THR A 186 -8.29 16.51 15.41
N GLY A 187 -8.43 15.21 15.30
CA GLY A 187 -8.13 14.25 16.36
C GLY A 187 -6.67 14.31 16.81
N ALA A 188 -5.73 14.54 15.90
CA ALA A 188 -4.31 14.71 16.22
C ALA A 188 -4.02 16.05 16.93
N ILE A 189 -4.70 17.14 16.55
CA ILE A 189 -4.53 18.48 17.13
C ILE A 189 -5.09 18.54 18.56
N VAL A 190 -6.23 17.90 18.80
CA VAL A 190 -6.93 17.91 20.11
C VAL A 190 -6.26 17.00 21.13
N ALA A 191 -5.37 16.10 20.72
CA ALA A 191 -4.65 15.20 21.63
C ALA A 191 -3.69 15.92 22.60
N GLY A 192 -3.41 17.20 22.41
CA GLY A 192 -2.73 18.06 23.40
C GLY A 192 -3.60 18.47 24.59
N ALA A 193 -4.92 18.34 24.50
CA ALA A 193 -5.88 18.52 25.60
C ALA A 193 -6.64 17.18 25.77
N ALA A 194 -6.79 16.69 26.97
CA ALA A 194 -7.40 15.39 27.30
C ALA A 194 -8.90 15.30 26.85
N VAL A 195 -9.12 15.21 25.54
CA VAL A 195 -10.43 14.96 24.94
C VAL A 195 -10.44 13.53 24.44
N THR A 196 -11.43 12.77 24.83
CA THR A 196 -11.74 11.40 24.37
C THR A 196 -11.82 11.40 22.85
N ARG A 197 -10.84 10.80 22.19
CA ARG A 197 -10.76 10.66 20.74
C ARG A 197 -11.91 9.85 20.21
N GLY A 198 -12.63 10.36 19.24
CA GLY A 198 -13.40 9.52 18.35
C GLY A 198 -12.44 8.56 17.64
N ALA A 199 -12.68 7.25 17.73
CA ALA A 199 -11.88 6.27 17.02
C ALA A 199 -11.93 6.58 15.51
N VAL A 200 -10.79 6.63 14.83
CA VAL A 200 -10.73 6.70 13.36
C VAL A 200 -11.43 5.47 12.81
N THR A 201 -12.52 5.68 12.10
CA THR A 201 -13.38 4.63 11.54
C THR A 201 -13.09 4.42 10.05
N GLY A 202 -13.73 3.42 9.44
CA GLY A 202 -13.69 3.22 7.99
C GLY A 202 -14.15 4.42 7.16
N ALA A 203 -14.87 5.37 7.76
CA ALA A 203 -15.25 6.62 7.09
C ALA A 203 -14.03 7.47 6.67
N ALA A 204 -12.90 7.37 7.38
CA ALA A 204 -11.66 8.03 6.97
C ALA A 204 -11.11 7.42 5.67
N ASP A 205 -11.22 6.11 5.49
CA ASP A 205 -10.80 5.44 4.25
C ASP A 205 -11.72 5.82 3.07
N VAL A 206 -13.02 6.04 3.33
CA VAL A 206 -13.96 6.52 2.32
C VAL A 206 -13.60 7.93 1.84
N PHE A 207 -13.21 8.82 2.76
CA PHE A 207 -12.70 10.14 2.38
C PHE A 207 -11.45 10.04 1.50
N ALA A 208 -10.50 9.22 1.92
CA ALA A 208 -9.26 8.99 1.17
C ALA A 208 -9.54 8.35 -0.21
N LEU A 209 -10.53 7.45 -0.32
CA LEU A 209 -10.98 6.88 -1.58
C LEU A 209 -11.49 7.99 -2.52
N GLY A 210 -12.38 8.87 -2.04
CA GLY A 210 -12.85 10.02 -2.82
C GLY A 210 -11.69 10.88 -3.33
N ALA A 211 -10.71 11.20 -2.46
CA ALA A 211 -9.53 11.96 -2.84
C ALA A 211 -8.65 11.25 -3.88
N VAL A 212 -8.53 9.92 -3.81
CA VAL A 212 -7.81 9.11 -4.82
C VAL A 212 -8.54 9.12 -6.17
N LEU A 213 -9.87 9.11 -6.18
CA LEU A 213 -10.63 9.20 -7.43
C LEU A 213 -10.51 10.58 -8.09
N VAL A 214 -10.50 11.67 -7.30
CA VAL A 214 -10.17 13.01 -7.83
C VAL A 214 -8.78 13.00 -8.44
N PHE A 215 -7.77 12.46 -7.74
CA PHE A 215 -6.42 12.36 -8.28
C PHE A 215 -6.36 11.54 -9.58
N ALA A 216 -7.06 10.42 -9.63
CA ALA A 216 -7.10 9.58 -10.82
C ALA A 216 -7.71 10.31 -12.03
N ALA A 217 -8.74 11.12 -11.79
CA ALA A 217 -9.45 11.88 -12.81
C ALA A 217 -8.74 13.16 -13.27
N THR A 218 -7.91 13.77 -12.42
CA THR A 218 -7.37 15.12 -12.67
C THR A 218 -5.84 15.19 -12.63
N GLY A 219 -5.17 14.20 -12.04
CA GLY A 219 -3.74 14.23 -11.74
C GLY A 219 -3.38 15.06 -10.51
N GLY A 220 -4.35 15.72 -9.87
CA GLY A 220 -4.19 16.61 -8.70
C GLY A 220 -4.91 16.14 -7.45
N SER A 221 -4.55 16.72 -6.29
CA SER A 221 -5.30 16.54 -5.04
C SER A 221 -6.57 17.41 -5.06
N PRO A 222 -7.69 16.97 -4.43
CA PRO A 222 -8.90 17.80 -4.33
C PRO A 222 -8.68 19.11 -3.54
N PHE A 223 -7.56 19.25 -2.83
CA PHE A 223 -7.19 20.45 -2.09
C PHE A 223 -6.02 21.22 -2.73
N GLY A 224 -5.70 20.89 -3.98
CA GLY A 224 -4.67 21.54 -4.79
C GLY A 224 -3.24 21.18 -4.38
N SER A 225 -2.32 22.12 -4.67
CA SER A 225 -0.88 22.00 -4.35
C SER A 225 -0.47 23.18 -3.47
N ALA A 226 0.08 22.89 -2.30
CA ALA A 226 0.54 23.88 -1.32
C ALA A 226 1.48 23.21 -0.31
N THR A 227 1.93 23.98 0.69
CA THR A 227 2.68 23.41 1.83
C THR A 227 1.81 22.42 2.61
N PRO A 228 2.39 21.44 3.30
CA PRO A 228 1.64 20.47 4.10
C PRO A 228 0.60 21.09 5.03
N ALA A 229 0.98 22.16 5.76
CA ALA A 229 0.09 22.82 6.70
C ALA A 229 -1.14 23.45 6.01
N VAL A 230 -0.96 24.04 4.83
CA VAL A 230 -2.07 24.63 4.04
C VAL A 230 -2.99 23.54 3.51
N LEU A 231 -2.46 22.40 3.03
CA LEU A 231 -3.27 21.28 2.56
C LEU A 231 -4.09 20.67 3.70
N LEU A 232 -3.52 20.54 4.91
CA LEU A 232 -4.25 20.08 6.08
C LEU A 232 -5.38 21.05 6.46
N TYR A 233 -5.10 22.38 6.45
CA TYR A 233 -6.11 23.39 6.70
C TYR A 233 -7.26 23.29 5.70
N ARG A 234 -6.97 23.21 4.40
CA ARG A 234 -7.96 23.09 3.34
C ARG A 234 -8.79 21.81 3.49
N ALA A 235 -8.16 20.67 3.79
CA ALA A 235 -8.87 19.42 4.00
C ALA A 235 -9.94 19.53 5.10
N VAL A 236 -9.71 20.35 6.13
CA VAL A 236 -10.65 20.57 7.24
C VAL A 236 -11.69 21.66 6.91
N HIS A 237 -11.29 22.77 6.26
CA HIS A 237 -12.08 24.01 6.24
C HIS A 237 -12.56 24.43 4.85
N GLU A 238 -11.97 23.94 3.76
CA GLU A 238 -12.33 24.35 2.39
C GLU A 238 -13.03 23.20 1.64
N ASP A 239 -13.91 23.55 0.69
CA ASP A 239 -14.53 22.57 -0.18
C ASP A 239 -13.50 21.96 -1.14
N PRO A 240 -13.65 20.68 -1.52
CA PRO A 240 -12.79 20.07 -2.50
C PRO A 240 -13.02 20.64 -3.91
N ASP A 241 -11.94 20.82 -4.67
CA ASP A 241 -12.06 21.11 -6.09
C ASP A 241 -12.38 19.81 -6.85
N LEU A 242 -13.58 19.78 -7.42
CA LEU A 242 -14.09 18.68 -8.24
C LEU A 242 -14.14 19.01 -9.72
N SER A 243 -13.53 20.13 -10.15
CA SER A 243 -13.38 20.46 -11.56
C SER A 243 -12.56 19.36 -12.27
N GLY A 244 -13.07 18.84 -13.37
CA GLY A 244 -12.45 17.70 -14.06
C GLY A 244 -12.79 16.30 -13.53
N VAL A 245 -13.56 16.19 -12.45
CA VAL A 245 -14.13 14.89 -12.06
C VAL A 245 -15.29 14.52 -12.99
N PRO A 246 -15.29 13.31 -13.59
CA PRO A 246 -16.36 12.89 -14.50
C PRO A 246 -17.75 12.88 -13.83
N ASP A 247 -18.78 13.26 -14.58
CA ASP A 247 -20.15 13.33 -14.04
C ASP A 247 -20.65 11.99 -13.53
N GLU A 248 -20.22 10.88 -14.13
CA GLU A 248 -20.58 9.50 -13.77
C GLU A 248 -20.17 9.12 -12.34
N VAL A 249 -19.16 9.78 -11.79
CA VAL A 249 -18.66 9.52 -10.43
C VAL A 249 -18.69 10.74 -9.52
N ARG A 250 -19.08 11.92 -10.05
CA ARG A 250 -19.07 13.18 -9.30
C ARG A 250 -19.90 13.12 -8.02
N GLU A 251 -21.12 12.58 -8.08
CA GLU A 251 -22.01 12.50 -6.94
C GLU A 251 -21.39 11.65 -5.81
N VAL A 252 -20.90 10.47 -6.14
CA VAL A 252 -20.29 9.57 -5.13
C VAL A 252 -18.98 10.15 -4.58
N VAL A 253 -18.16 10.80 -5.43
CA VAL A 253 -16.93 11.46 -4.98
C VAL A 253 -17.24 12.62 -4.03
N THR A 254 -18.26 13.45 -4.36
CA THR A 254 -18.71 14.54 -3.47
C THR A 254 -19.13 14.00 -2.12
N ALA A 255 -19.97 12.97 -2.08
CA ALA A 255 -20.40 12.34 -0.85
C ALA A 255 -19.24 11.72 -0.04
N CYS A 256 -18.25 11.12 -0.70
CA CYS A 256 -17.06 10.60 -0.04
C CYS A 256 -16.24 11.70 0.66
N LEU A 257 -16.21 12.90 0.10
CA LEU A 257 -15.40 14.03 0.58
C LEU A 257 -16.13 14.94 1.60
N GLU A 258 -17.31 14.52 2.07
CA GLU A 258 -18.01 15.19 3.17
C GLU A 258 -17.09 15.34 4.39
N LYS A 259 -17.14 16.53 5.03
CA LYS A 259 -16.29 16.83 6.18
C LYS A 259 -16.71 16.03 7.42
N ASP A 260 -18.02 15.91 7.62
CA ASP A 260 -18.58 15.06 8.69
C ASP A 260 -18.49 13.60 8.27
N PRO A 261 -17.73 12.74 9.01
CA PRO A 261 -17.63 11.32 8.71
C PRO A 261 -19.00 10.59 8.76
N GLY A 262 -19.97 11.11 9.51
CA GLY A 262 -21.33 10.53 9.61
C GLY A 262 -22.20 10.74 8.36
N LEU A 263 -21.82 11.69 7.49
CA LEU A 263 -22.53 11.97 6.23
C LEU A 263 -21.95 11.22 5.04
N ARG A 264 -20.78 10.61 5.17
CA ARG A 264 -20.13 9.85 4.11
C ARG A 264 -20.86 8.53 3.84
N PRO A 265 -20.87 8.06 2.59
CA PRO A 265 -21.42 6.75 2.25
C PRO A 265 -20.61 5.63 2.93
N THR A 266 -21.23 4.49 3.13
CA THR A 266 -20.50 3.26 3.45
C THR A 266 -19.73 2.76 2.24
N VAL A 267 -18.71 1.92 2.47
CA VAL A 267 -17.93 1.32 1.38
C VAL A 267 -18.82 0.53 0.42
N ASP A 268 -19.82 -0.19 0.93
CA ASP A 268 -20.80 -0.93 0.14
C ASP A 268 -21.68 0.00 -0.73
N GLN A 269 -22.05 1.19 -0.23
CA GLN A 269 -22.75 2.20 -1.04
C GLN A 269 -21.87 2.75 -2.15
N VAL A 270 -20.56 3.00 -1.87
CA VAL A 270 -19.60 3.41 -2.90
C VAL A 270 -19.46 2.33 -3.95
N LEU A 271 -19.31 1.05 -3.54
CA LEU A 271 -19.21 -0.08 -4.44
C LEU A 271 -20.43 -0.16 -5.38
N ARG A 272 -21.64 -0.05 -4.84
CA ARG A 272 -22.87 -0.03 -5.67
C ARG A 272 -22.93 1.15 -6.63
N ALA A 273 -22.52 2.34 -6.20
CA ALA A 273 -22.54 3.55 -7.03
C ALA A 273 -21.50 3.50 -8.18
N THR A 274 -20.39 2.78 -7.97
CA THR A 274 -19.31 2.64 -8.96
C THR A 274 -19.35 1.33 -9.74
N ALA A 275 -20.19 0.37 -9.32
CA ALA A 275 -20.32 -0.92 -10.00
C ALA A 275 -20.70 -0.76 -11.47
N ASP A 276 -20.07 -1.58 -12.33
CA ASP A 276 -20.35 -1.66 -13.76
C ASP A 276 -20.41 -3.11 -14.17
N PRO A 277 -21.49 -3.56 -14.84
CA PRO A 277 -21.57 -4.93 -15.39
C PRO A 277 -20.46 -5.27 -16.41
N HIS A 278 -19.89 -4.23 -17.03
CA HIS A 278 -18.80 -4.34 -18.00
C HIS A 278 -17.63 -3.43 -17.62
N PRO A 279 -16.91 -3.74 -16.52
CA PRO A 279 -15.88 -2.86 -15.99
C PRO A 279 -14.75 -2.63 -17.00
N ALA A 280 -14.33 -1.40 -17.14
CA ALA A 280 -13.19 -1.08 -17.99
C ALA A 280 -11.92 -1.74 -17.44
N LEU A 281 -11.25 -2.51 -18.28
CA LEU A 281 -9.95 -3.11 -17.98
C LEU A 281 -8.83 -2.13 -18.39
N TRP A 282 -8.90 -0.90 -17.90
CA TRP A 282 -8.08 0.24 -18.29
C TRP A 282 -6.57 0.01 -18.14
N TRP A 283 -6.15 -0.86 -17.21
CA TRP A 283 -4.74 -1.24 -17.05
C TRP A 283 -4.20 -2.13 -18.18
N ARG A 284 -5.08 -2.62 -19.08
CA ARG A 284 -4.74 -3.42 -20.26
C ARG A 284 -4.71 -2.61 -21.55
N THR A 285 -5.01 -1.31 -21.49
CA THR A 285 -4.99 -0.40 -22.64
C THR A 285 -3.67 0.37 -22.72
N GLU A 286 -3.22 0.70 -23.93
CA GLU A 286 -2.03 1.51 -24.11
C GLU A 286 -2.34 3.00 -23.77
N PRO A 287 -1.37 3.77 -23.24
CA PRO A 287 0.06 3.38 -23.00
C PRO A 287 0.31 2.66 -21.66
N LEU A 288 -0.70 2.57 -20.80
CA LEU A 288 -0.56 2.06 -19.43
C LEU A 288 -0.17 0.59 -19.38
N ARG A 289 -0.70 -0.23 -20.29
CA ARG A 289 -0.33 -1.65 -20.42
C ARG A 289 1.18 -1.83 -20.61
N SER A 290 1.77 -1.09 -21.53
CA SER A 290 3.23 -1.14 -21.78
C SER A 290 4.02 -0.71 -20.56
N LEU A 291 3.58 0.33 -19.85
CA LEU A 291 4.21 0.79 -18.62
C LEU A 291 4.18 -0.30 -17.52
N VAL A 292 3.02 -0.91 -17.28
CA VAL A 292 2.85 -1.97 -16.27
C VAL A 292 3.67 -3.20 -16.60
N LEU A 293 3.68 -3.65 -17.86
CA LEU A 293 4.41 -4.84 -18.28
C LEU A 293 5.93 -4.59 -18.33
N GLY A 294 6.36 -3.39 -18.74
CA GLY A 294 7.77 -3.00 -18.77
C GLY A 294 8.38 -2.99 -17.37
N GLU A 295 7.69 -2.37 -16.41
CA GLU A 295 8.13 -2.35 -15.02
C GLU A 295 8.14 -3.77 -14.41
N ALA A 296 7.11 -4.57 -14.67
CA ALA A 296 7.04 -5.96 -14.21
C ALA A 296 8.15 -6.85 -14.83
N ALA A 297 8.57 -6.57 -16.06
CA ALA A 297 9.69 -7.28 -16.71
C ALA A 297 11.03 -6.87 -16.09
N GLY A 298 11.28 -5.57 -15.89
CA GLY A 298 12.48 -5.04 -15.22
C GLY A 298 12.64 -5.63 -13.82
N GLN A 299 11.59 -5.64 -13.03
CA GLN A 299 11.58 -6.21 -11.68
C GLN A 299 11.87 -7.73 -11.68
N ARG A 300 11.42 -8.49 -12.69
CA ARG A 300 11.74 -9.93 -12.83
C ARG A 300 13.19 -10.16 -13.20
N VAL A 301 13.77 -9.34 -14.05
CA VAL A 301 15.18 -9.43 -14.44
C VAL A 301 16.08 -9.15 -13.24
N GLU A 302 15.78 -8.12 -12.44
CA GLU A 302 16.50 -7.82 -11.20
C GLU A 302 16.43 -9.01 -10.23
N GLN A 303 15.25 -9.62 -10.07
CA GLN A 303 15.07 -10.80 -9.22
C GLN A 303 15.83 -12.03 -9.70
N ALA A 304 15.94 -12.23 -11.01
CA ALA A 304 16.66 -13.37 -11.61
C ALA A 304 18.19 -13.19 -11.54
N ALA A 305 18.69 -11.95 -11.71
CA ALA A 305 20.12 -11.64 -11.63
C ALA A 305 20.70 -11.86 -10.22
N GLU A 306 19.84 -11.83 -9.17
CA GLU A 306 20.23 -12.07 -7.78
C GLU A 306 20.12 -13.54 -7.36
N GLU A 307 19.72 -14.45 -8.26
CA GLU A 307 19.81 -15.90 -7.98
C GLU A 307 21.29 -16.33 -7.97
N PRO A 308 21.83 -16.87 -6.85
CA PRO A 308 23.14 -17.48 -6.87
C PRO A 308 23.10 -18.63 -7.87
N ALA A 309 24.04 -18.63 -8.83
CA ALA A 309 24.24 -19.74 -9.76
C ALA A 309 24.22 -21.06 -8.98
N ALA A 310 23.31 -21.95 -9.31
CA ALA A 310 23.23 -23.24 -8.67
C ALA A 310 24.63 -23.89 -8.74
N THR A 311 25.25 -24.11 -7.60
CA THR A 311 26.53 -24.82 -7.52
C THR A 311 26.34 -26.17 -8.21
N PRO A 312 27.08 -26.50 -9.28
CA PRO A 312 26.95 -27.82 -9.91
C PRO A 312 27.22 -28.87 -8.84
N GLY A 313 26.26 -29.73 -8.59
CA GLY A 313 26.44 -30.85 -7.69
C GLY A 313 27.66 -31.67 -8.07
N PRO A 314 28.34 -32.34 -7.09
CA PRO A 314 29.55 -33.10 -7.36
C PRO A 314 29.28 -34.10 -8.48
N GLN A 315 30.00 -33.93 -9.59
CA GLN A 315 29.96 -34.88 -10.70
C GLN A 315 30.36 -36.24 -10.14
N ALA A 316 29.47 -37.21 -10.27
CA ALA A 316 29.74 -38.59 -9.90
C ALA A 316 31.01 -39.07 -10.68
N ALA A 317 32.05 -39.48 -9.95
CA ALA A 317 33.25 -40.04 -10.51
C ALA A 317 32.91 -41.22 -11.43
N PRO A 318 33.57 -41.38 -12.58
CA PRO A 318 33.31 -42.50 -13.48
C PRO A 318 33.61 -43.83 -12.76
N ARG A 319 32.62 -44.72 -12.74
CA ARG A 319 32.80 -46.07 -12.21
C ARG A 319 33.86 -46.78 -13.07
N THR A 320 35.00 -47.07 -12.49
CA THR A 320 35.96 -48.00 -13.08
C THR A 320 35.39 -49.38 -13.25
N ALA A 321 35.38 -49.88 -14.47
CA ALA A 321 34.98 -51.24 -14.78
C ALA A 321 35.96 -52.27 -14.11
N PRO A 322 35.48 -53.43 -13.64
CA PRO A 322 36.35 -54.43 -13.07
C PRO A 322 37.22 -55.06 -14.18
N ALA A 323 38.51 -55.24 -13.87
CA ALA A 323 39.50 -55.89 -14.72
C ALA A 323 39.14 -57.38 -14.94
N PRO A 324 39.38 -57.93 -16.15
CA PRO A 324 39.21 -59.40 -16.39
C PRO A 324 40.29 -60.17 -15.63
N GLY A 325 39.83 -61.27 -14.98
CA GLY A 325 40.73 -62.19 -14.26
C GLY A 325 41.67 -62.94 -15.21
N PRO A 326 42.82 -63.43 -14.67
CA PRO A 326 43.80 -64.15 -15.48
C PRO A 326 43.36 -65.58 -15.87
N PRO A 327 44.02 -66.17 -16.91
CA PRO A 327 43.61 -67.41 -17.55
C PRO A 327 43.74 -68.64 -16.67
#